data_739bad5be32b5e666d9551e6c80782b5
#
_entry.id   739bad5be32b5e666d9551e6c80782b5
#
_cell.length_a   1.000
_cell.length_b   1.000
_cell.length_c   1.000
_cell.angle_alpha   90.00
_cell.angle_beta   90.00
_cell.angle_gamma   90.00
#
_symmetry.space_group_name_H-M   'P 1'
#
loop_
_entity.id
_entity.type
_entity.pdbx_description
1 polymer ?
#
loop_
_entity_poly.entity_id
_entity_poly.type
_entity_poly.pdbx_seq_one_letter_code
_entity_poly.pdbx_strand_id
1 'polypeptide(L)'
;PMTPRQFDERVREGMQQSLLPTHVAQSAFVTPAQLDRLMVLLGERRDVSFAVLPPAVDEAPVSDAEIEAWYQANQADYRAPEMVTVEYIVLDGSGLQDEAVDEAQLRAHYEKERARYSEPDRRLVSHILIEVPADADADARRAAEDKARDLARQAQQGADFAVLAREHSEDPGSRDAGGDLDWVEPGMMGDAFDAALAQMQPGDVGTARTEYGWHVLQLRELQAGTQTPFEDVREQLERELGEGARERAFSELVNRVVDRAYRNPTSLAPAAEEAGLQVQKAGPFPRGGAPGVLAHPAVQRMAFSPAMVEDGTVSDPVETGPEQSVMLRVTEHSPERAMPVDAVRDQVIAAVRADRARKAGIATADAMVARVAEGATLAAVA
;
A
#
# COMPACT_ATOMS: atom_id res chain seq x y z
N PRO A 1 12.47 -5.49 -4.77
CA PRO A 1 12.48 -6.95 -4.75
C PRO A 1 13.18 -7.43 -3.48
N MET A 2 12.49 -8.29 -2.74
CA MET A 2 13.00 -8.87 -1.50
C MET A 2 13.96 -10.00 -1.85
N THR A 3 15.13 -10.06 -1.21
CA THR A 3 16.05 -11.19 -1.42
C THR A 3 15.50 -12.46 -0.74
N PRO A 4 15.86 -13.68 -1.20
CA PRO A 4 15.44 -14.94 -0.57
C PRO A 4 15.70 -14.96 0.94
N ARG A 5 16.85 -14.44 1.36
CA ARG A 5 17.23 -14.37 2.78
C ARG A 5 16.33 -13.45 3.61
N GLN A 6 15.94 -12.29 3.04
CA GLN A 6 14.98 -11.37 3.68
C GLN A 6 13.56 -11.97 3.75
N PHE A 7 13.19 -12.79 2.77
CA PHE A 7 11.94 -13.53 2.78
C PHE A 7 11.93 -14.58 3.91
N ASP A 8 12.98 -15.39 4.02
CA ASP A 8 13.11 -16.41 5.08
C ASP A 8 13.09 -15.78 6.48
N GLU A 9 13.78 -14.66 6.67
CA GLU A 9 13.77 -13.92 7.94
C GLU A 9 12.35 -13.41 8.27
N ARG A 10 11.64 -12.83 7.30
CA ARG A 10 10.27 -12.34 7.50
C ARG A 10 9.27 -13.47 7.77
N VAL A 11 9.40 -14.61 7.09
CA VAL A 11 8.56 -15.80 7.37
C VAL A 11 8.83 -16.32 8.77
N ARG A 12 10.11 -16.40 9.18
CA ARG A 12 10.50 -16.84 10.52
C ARG A 12 9.95 -15.92 11.61
N GLU A 13 10.08 -14.60 11.44
CA GLU A 13 9.51 -13.61 12.36
C GLU A 13 7.98 -13.72 12.43
N GLY A 14 7.31 -13.84 11.29
CA GLY A 14 5.85 -14.02 11.23
C GLY A 14 5.40 -15.30 11.94
N MET A 15 6.11 -16.41 11.75
CA MET A 15 5.83 -17.66 12.46
C MET A 15 6.07 -17.53 13.95
N GLN A 16 7.17 -16.88 14.39
CA GLN A 16 7.43 -16.64 15.80
C GLN A 16 6.37 -15.77 16.47
N GLN A 17 5.90 -14.74 15.78
CA GLN A 17 4.85 -13.84 16.27
C GLN A 17 3.47 -14.51 16.35
N SER A 18 3.17 -15.48 15.48
CA SER A 18 1.87 -16.17 15.42
C SER A 18 1.81 -17.44 16.27
N LEU A 19 2.91 -18.16 16.42
CA LEU A 19 2.94 -19.44 17.13
C LEU A 19 2.55 -19.30 18.60
N LEU A 20 3.15 -18.37 19.32
CA LEU A 20 2.90 -18.21 20.75
C LEU A 20 1.46 -17.75 21.07
N PRO A 21 0.93 -16.71 20.44
CA PRO A 21 -0.48 -16.31 20.64
C PRO A 21 -1.47 -17.42 20.24
N THR A 22 -1.20 -18.15 19.16
CA THR A 22 -2.07 -19.23 18.69
C THR A 22 -2.10 -20.40 19.69
N HIS A 23 -0.95 -20.83 20.19
CA HIS A 23 -0.89 -21.89 21.19
C HIS A 23 -1.50 -21.47 22.54
N VAL A 24 -1.28 -20.21 22.96
CA VAL A 24 -1.92 -19.68 24.17
C VAL A 24 -3.45 -19.65 23.99
N ALA A 25 -3.94 -19.16 22.84
CA ALA A 25 -5.37 -19.14 22.54
C ALA A 25 -5.98 -20.56 22.49
N GLN A 26 -5.27 -21.52 21.91
CA GLN A 26 -5.72 -22.92 21.85
C GLN A 26 -5.69 -23.62 23.23
N SER A 27 -4.82 -23.20 24.15
CA SER A 27 -4.77 -23.71 25.51
C SER A 27 -5.81 -23.04 26.43
N ALA A 28 -6.43 -21.96 26.00
CA ALA A 28 -7.45 -21.28 26.78
C ALA A 28 -8.71 -22.15 26.90
N PHE A 29 -9.17 -22.32 28.11
CA PHE A 29 -10.45 -22.99 28.39
C PHE A 29 -11.33 -22.09 29.24
N VAL A 30 -12.61 -22.17 29.00
CA VAL A 30 -13.62 -21.49 29.80
C VAL A 30 -14.26 -22.50 30.75
N THR A 31 -14.25 -22.17 32.02
CA THR A 31 -14.91 -23.04 33.00
C THR A 31 -16.46 -22.96 32.85
N PRO A 32 -17.22 -24.03 33.19
CA PRO A 32 -18.67 -23.94 33.17
C PRO A 32 -19.23 -22.74 33.93
N ALA A 33 -18.66 -22.43 35.10
CA ALA A 33 -19.08 -21.28 35.91
C ALA A 33 -18.83 -19.91 35.21
N GLN A 34 -17.75 -19.79 34.43
CA GLN A 34 -17.48 -18.58 33.62
C GLN A 34 -18.46 -18.49 32.45
N LEU A 35 -18.77 -19.63 31.81
CA LEU A 35 -19.74 -19.67 30.72
C LEU A 35 -21.13 -19.31 31.21
N ASP A 36 -21.58 -19.91 32.34
CA ASP A 36 -22.87 -19.59 32.96
C ASP A 36 -22.97 -18.09 33.31
N ARG A 37 -21.91 -17.53 33.89
CA ARG A 37 -21.85 -16.08 34.20
C ARG A 37 -21.94 -15.22 32.94
N LEU A 38 -21.25 -15.62 31.85
CA LEU A 38 -21.32 -14.93 30.59
C LEU A 38 -22.72 -15.01 29.97
N MET A 39 -23.33 -16.20 30.01
CA MET A 39 -24.72 -16.43 29.53
C MET A 39 -25.72 -15.56 30.29
N VAL A 40 -25.59 -15.45 31.63
CA VAL A 40 -26.43 -14.58 32.45
C VAL A 40 -26.22 -13.12 32.02
N LEU A 41 -24.98 -12.66 31.85
CA LEU A 41 -24.69 -11.28 31.44
C LEU A 41 -25.19 -10.95 30.03
N LEU A 42 -25.03 -11.88 29.07
CA LEU A 42 -25.52 -11.70 27.71
C LEU A 42 -27.04 -11.81 27.57
N GLY A 43 -27.68 -12.61 28.46
CA GLY A 43 -29.12 -12.76 28.50
C GLY A 43 -29.84 -11.73 29.36
N GLU A 44 -29.11 -10.92 30.12
CA GLU A 44 -29.70 -9.92 31.03
C GLU A 44 -30.46 -8.87 30.22
N ARG A 45 -31.71 -8.67 30.56
CA ARG A 45 -32.56 -7.58 30.05
C ARG A 45 -32.89 -6.67 31.22
N ARG A 46 -32.76 -5.40 31.01
CA ARG A 46 -33.10 -4.37 32.00
C ARG A 46 -34.11 -3.42 31.39
N ASP A 47 -35.24 -3.29 32.04
CA ASP A 47 -36.17 -2.20 31.77
C ASP A 47 -35.70 -0.98 32.55
N VAL A 48 -35.44 0.10 31.85
CA VAL A 48 -34.97 1.35 32.45
C VAL A 48 -36.00 2.43 32.24
N SER A 49 -36.26 3.19 33.29
CA SER A 49 -37.02 4.45 33.23
C SER A 49 -36.08 5.61 33.46
N PHE A 50 -36.18 6.64 32.66
CA PHE A 50 -35.37 7.84 32.79
C PHE A 50 -36.22 9.10 32.71
N ALA A 51 -35.78 10.15 33.35
CA ALA A 51 -36.31 11.50 33.21
C ALA A 51 -35.27 12.39 32.55
N VAL A 52 -35.68 13.22 31.61
CA VAL A 52 -34.84 14.22 30.98
C VAL A 52 -35.11 15.55 31.67
N LEU A 53 -34.08 16.08 32.31
CA LEU A 53 -34.16 17.41 32.90
C LEU A 53 -33.96 18.48 31.80
N PRO A 54 -34.77 19.52 31.74
CA PRO A 54 -34.48 20.65 30.89
C PRO A 54 -33.14 21.29 31.29
N PRO A 55 -32.36 21.82 30.36
CA PRO A 55 -31.13 22.52 30.72
C PRO A 55 -31.45 23.71 31.63
N ALA A 56 -30.74 23.77 32.77
CA ALA A 56 -30.83 24.95 33.64
C ALA A 56 -30.26 26.16 32.89
N VAL A 57 -30.87 27.31 33.04
CA VAL A 57 -30.39 28.58 32.49
C VAL A 57 -29.95 29.47 33.65
N ASP A 58 -28.74 29.98 33.57
CA ASP A 58 -28.21 30.96 34.52
C ASP A 58 -28.07 32.32 33.84
N GLU A 59 -28.92 33.25 34.15
CA GLU A 59 -28.89 34.64 33.67
C GLU A 59 -28.29 35.59 34.70
N ALA A 60 -27.84 35.07 35.85
CA ALA A 60 -27.30 35.91 36.91
C ALA A 60 -26.04 36.69 36.44
N PRO A 61 -25.86 37.90 36.95
CA PRO A 61 -24.64 38.65 36.66
C PRO A 61 -23.40 37.89 37.09
N VAL A 62 -22.36 37.93 36.25
CA VAL A 62 -21.04 37.38 36.56
C VAL A 62 -20.17 38.56 36.98
N SER A 63 -19.57 38.48 38.13
CA SER A 63 -18.69 39.54 38.66
C SER A 63 -17.31 39.50 38.02
N ASP A 64 -16.60 40.63 38.02
CA ASP A 64 -15.22 40.70 37.49
C ASP A 64 -14.27 39.73 38.21
N ALA A 65 -14.46 39.51 39.49
CA ALA A 65 -13.67 38.54 40.24
C ALA A 65 -13.89 37.11 39.81
N GLU A 66 -15.12 36.74 39.41
CA GLU A 66 -15.43 35.41 38.89
C GLU A 66 -14.90 35.25 37.47
N ILE A 67 -14.98 36.29 36.64
CA ILE A 67 -14.40 36.32 35.31
C ILE A 67 -12.90 36.07 35.40
N GLU A 68 -12.21 36.82 36.23
CA GLU A 68 -10.76 36.67 36.40
C GLU A 68 -10.39 35.29 36.94
N ALA A 69 -11.09 34.81 37.98
CA ALA A 69 -10.84 33.49 38.57
C ALA A 69 -11.06 32.37 37.55
N TRP A 70 -12.13 32.44 36.76
CA TRP A 70 -12.40 31.45 35.69
C TRP A 70 -11.33 31.50 34.59
N TYR A 71 -11.00 32.69 34.12
CA TYR A 71 -9.98 32.87 33.08
C TYR A 71 -8.63 32.30 33.53
N GLN A 72 -8.19 32.62 34.76
CA GLN A 72 -6.93 32.08 35.28
C GLN A 72 -6.93 30.55 35.40
N ALA A 73 -8.05 29.95 35.77
CA ALA A 73 -8.18 28.50 35.89
C ALA A 73 -8.26 27.79 34.54
N ASN A 74 -8.68 28.50 33.48
CA ASN A 74 -8.94 27.91 32.15
C ASN A 74 -8.19 28.64 31.02
N GLN A 75 -7.00 29.20 31.28
CA GLN A 75 -6.22 29.96 30.30
C GLN A 75 -5.91 29.20 29.01
N ALA A 76 -5.83 27.88 29.09
CA ALA A 76 -5.60 27.03 27.95
C ALA A 76 -6.72 27.11 26.90
N ASP A 77 -7.95 27.39 27.30
CA ASP A 77 -9.13 27.47 26.43
C ASP A 77 -9.24 28.84 25.72
N TYR A 78 -8.47 29.84 26.16
CA TYR A 78 -8.51 31.22 25.67
C TYR A 78 -7.19 31.61 25.00
N ARG A 79 -6.76 30.79 24.02
CA ARG A 79 -5.55 31.07 23.27
C ARG A 79 -5.89 31.41 21.81
N ALA A 80 -5.26 32.47 21.31
CA ALA A 80 -5.23 32.70 19.86
C ALA A 80 -4.36 31.62 19.19
N PRO A 81 -4.86 30.93 18.20
CA PRO A 81 -4.08 29.89 17.54
C PRO A 81 -2.85 30.46 16.83
N GLU A 82 -1.87 29.60 16.60
CA GLU A 82 -0.75 29.91 15.73
C GLU A 82 -1.26 30.18 14.31
N MET A 83 -0.77 31.26 13.67
CA MET A 83 -1.18 31.70 12.34
C MET A 83 0.02 31.94 11.46
N VAL A 84 -0.09 31.59 10.17
CA VAL A 84 0.90 31.91 9.18
C VAL A 84 0.28 32.59 7.94
N THR A 85 1.04 33.47 7.33
CA THR A 85 0.80 33.99 5.98
C THR A 85 1.92 33.44 5.09
N VAL A 86 1.56 32.87 3.94
CA VAL A 86 2.51 32.26 3.03
C VAL A 86 2.45 32.87 1.63
N GLU A 87 3.59 32.92 0.97
CA GLU A 87 3.71 32.97 -0.48
C GLU A 87 3.93 31.56 -0.98
N TYR A 88 3.33 31.19 -2.11
CA TYR A 88 3.46 29.85 -2.67
C TYR A 88 3.31 29.83 -4.18
N ILE A 89 3.85 28.77 -4.78
CA ILE A 89 3.63 28.40 -6.18
C ILE A 89 3.16 26.94 -6.23
N VAL A 90 2.33 26.65 -7.24
CA VAL A 90 1.88 25.28 -7.53
C VAL A 90 2.52 24.88 -8.84
N LEU A 91 3.39 23.88 -8.78
CA LEU A 91 3.93 23.20 -9.94
C LEU A 91 2.95 22.11 -10.34
N ASP A 92 2.42 22.18 -11.56
CA ASP A 92 1.38 21.30 -12.07
C ASP A 92 1.78 20.79 -13.45
N GLY A 93 1.89 19.48 -13.59
CA GLY A 93 2.24 18.80 -14.83
C GLY A 93 1.10 18.76 -15.86
N SER A 94 -0.14 19.10 -15.46
CA SER A 94 -1.31 19.02 -16.34
C SER A 94 -1.23 19.96 -17.57
N GLY A 95 -0.42 21.01 -17.46
CA GLY A 95 -0.18 21.95 -18.55
C GLY A 95 1.03 21.59 -19.44
N LEU A 96 1.79 20.54 -19.09
CA LEU A 96 2.88 20.08 -19.93
C LEU A 96 2.30 19.39 -21.16
N GLN A 97 2.75 19.81 -22.35
CA GLN A 97 2.32 19.17 -23.59
C GLN A 97 2.90 17.75 -23.62
N ASP A 98 2.05 16.79 -23.94
CA ASP A 98 2.51 15.45 -24.25
C ASP A 98 3.47 15.55 -25.44
N GLU A 99 4.73 15.21 -25.25
CA GLU A 99 5.61 14.98 -26.38
C GLU A 99 4.97 13.88 -27.23
N ALA A 100 4.66 14.21 -28.49
CA ALA A 100 4.12 13.23 -29.41
C ALA A 100 5.14 12.10 -29.55
N VAL A 101 4.82 10.94 -29.05
CA VAL A 101 5.65 9.74 -29.20
C VAL A 101 5.57 9.33 -30.66
N ASP A 102 6.71 9.33 -31.35
CA ASP A 102 6.75 8.92 -32.75
C ASP A 102 6.64 7.40 -32.92
N GLU A 103 6.21 6.96 -34.09
CA GLU A 103 6.00 5.54 -34.37
C GLU A 103 7.29 4.72 -34.28
N ALA A 104 8.44 5.30 -34.54
CA ALA A 104 9.73 4.63 -34.44
C ALA A 104 10.07 4.33 -32.96
N GLN A 105 9.74 5.25 -32.05
CA GLN A 105 9.88 5.06 -30.60
C GLN A 105 8.94 3.97 -30.08
N LEU A 106 7.68 3.97 -30.54
CA LEU A 106 6.70 2.93 -30.20
C LEU A 106 7.18 1.54 -30.64
N ARG A 107 7.63 1.39 -31.88
CA ARG A 107 8.16 0.13 -32.40
C ARG A 107 9.43 -0.32 -31.69
N ALA A 108 10.34 0.60 -31.41
CA ALA A 108 11.54 0.30 -30.65
C ALA A 108 11.23 -0.18 -29.23
N HIS A 109 10.23 0.42 -28.58
CA HIS A 109 9.79 0.00 -27.26
C HIS A 109 9.11 -1.36 -27.29
N TYR A 110 8.23 -1.62 -28.28
CA TYR A 110 7.61 -2.91 -28.49
C TYR A 110 8.65 -4.02 -28.67
N GLU A 111 9.66 -3.80 -29.52
CA GLU A 111 10.72 -4.79 -29.74
C GLU A 111 11.56 -5.03 -28.48
N LYS A 112 11.82 -3.99 -27.69
CA LYS A 112 12.53 -4.10 -26.41
C LYS A 112 11.74 -4.92 -25.39
N GLU A 113 10.42 -4.73 -25.35
CA GLU A 113 9.51 -5.38 -24.42
C GLU A 113 8.80 -6.60 -25.04
N ARG A 114 9.32 -7.13 -26.17
CA ARG A 114 8.67 -8.16 -26.97
C ARG A 114 8.25 -9.40 -26.17
N ALA A 115 9.05 -9.79 -25.19
CA ALA A 115 8.74 -10.91 -24.31
C ALA A 115 7.45 -10.69 -23.49
N ARG A 116 7.08 -9.43 -23.19
CA ARG A 116 5.84 -9.08 -22.49
C ARG A 116 4.59 -9.34 -23.33
N TYR A 117 4.74 -9.34 -24.65
CA TYR A 117 3.67 -9.49 -25.64
C TYR A 117 3.70 -10.85 -26.32
N SER A 118 4.46 -11.81 -25.78
CA SER A 118 4.54 -13.17 -26.31
C SER A 118 4.21 -14.21 -25.26
N GLU A 119 3.42 -15.17 -25.66
CA GLU A 119 3.24 -16.40 -24.91
C GLU A 119 4.18 -17.46 -25.49
N PRO A 120 4.98 -18.14 -24.67
CA PRO A 120 5.88 -19.18 -25.16
C PRO A 120 5.11 -20.39 -25.70
N ASP A 121 5.75 -21.17 -26.60
CA ASP A 121 5.19 -22.48 -26.93
C ASP A 121 5.15 -23.35 -25.67
N ARG A 122 4.10 -24.19 -25.60
CA ARG A 122 4.00 -25.23 -24.59
C ARG A 122 3.92 -26.58 -25.22
N ARG A 123 4.61 -27.54 -24.64
CA ARG A 123 4.71 -28.90 -25.15
C ARG A 123 4.20 -29.89 -24.14
N LEU A 124 3.24 -30.71 -24.53
CA LEU A 124 2.75 -31.81 -23.71
C LEU A 124 3.69 -32.99 -23.86
N VAL A 125 4.45 -33.31 -22.82
CA VAL A 125 5.59 -34.22 -22.89
C VAL A 125 5.42 -35.38 -21.92
N SER A 126 5.85 -36.56 -22.36
CA SER A 126 6.19 -37.67 -21.46
C SER A 126 7.68 -37.99 -21.56
N HIS A 127 8.28 -38.42 -20.45
CA HIS A 127 9.69 -38.82 -20.44
C HIS A 127 9.98 -40.09 -19.66
N ILE A 128 11.12 -40.72 -19.97
CA ILE A 128 11.71 -41.81 -19.21
C ILE A 128 13.14 -41.36 -18.86
N LEU A 129 13.45 -41.28 -17.56
CA LEU A 129 14.81 -40.95 -17.11
C LEU A 129 15.60 -42.24 -16.87
N ILE A 130 16.81 -42.31 -17.46
CA ILE A 130 17.85 -43.28 -17.13
C ILE A 130 18.96 -42.48 -16.44
N GLU A 131 19.04 -42.60 -15.13
CA GLU A 131 20.01 -41.85 -14.34
C GLU A 131 21.46 -42.24 -14.70
N VAL A 132 22.31 -41.24 -14.74
CA VAL A 132 23.76 -41.42 -14.92
C VAL A 132 24.45 -40.60 -13.83
N PRO A 133 24.93 -41.24 -12.76
CA PRO A 133 25.68 -40.53 -11.71
C PRO A 133 26.87 -39.76 -12.31
N ALA A 134 27.20 -38.62 -11.68
CA ALA A 134 28.27 -37.76 -12.18
C ALA A 134 29.63 -38.45 -12.24
N ASP A 135 29.86 -39.39 -11.32
CA ASP A 135 31.06 -40.23 -11.20
C ASP A 135 31.01 -41.55 -11.98
N ALA A 136 29.96 -41.80 -12.78
CA ALA A 136 29.83 -43.01 -13.57
C ALA A 136 30.99 -43.18 -14.53
N ASP A 137 31.45 -44.40 -14.71
CA ASP A 137 32.51 -44.75 -15.67
C ASP A 137 31.98 -44.73 -17.14
N ALA A 138 32.90 -44.94 -18.08
CA ALA A 138 32.56 -44.88 -19.48
C ALA A 138 31.61 -46.00 -19.95
N ASP A 139 31.70 -47.16 -19.31
CA ASP A 139 30.88 -48.32 -19.66
C ASP A 139 29.47 -48.15 -19.12
N ALA A 140 29.29 -47.66 -17.90
CA ALA A 140 27.99 -47.31 -17.34
C ALA A 140 27.28 -46.21 -18.14
N ARG A 141 28.01 -45.18 -18.60
CA ARG A 141 27.45 -44.12 -19.45
C ARG A 141 26.97 -44.65 -20.79
N ARG A 142 27.73 -45.59 -21.42
CA ARG A 142 27.32 -46.24 -22.67
C ARG A 142 26.10 -47.13 -22.46
N ALA A 143 26.07 -47.90 -21.37
CA ALA A 143 24.94 -48.76 -21.08
C ALA A 143 23.63 -47.96 -20.89
N ALA A 144 23.69 -46.80 -20.23
CA ALA A 144 22.55 -45.90 -20.08
C ALA A 144 22.10 -45.30 -21.41
N GLU A 145 23.05 -44.89 -22.28
CA GLU A 145 22.76 -44.41 -23.66
C GLU A 145 22.09 -45.48 -24.48
N ASP A 146 22.64 -46.70 -24.50
CA ASP A 146 22.11 -47.83 -25.25
C ASP A 146 20.71 -48.20 -24.75
N LYS A 147 20.47 -48.20 -23.42
CA LYS A 147 19.16 -48.43 -22.83
C LYS A 147 18.16 -47.36 -23.25
N ALA A 148 18.52 -46.07 -23.21
CA ALA A 148 17.66 -44.98 -23.64
C ALA A 148 17.30 -45.08 -25.16
N ARG A 149 18.29 -45.40 -25.99
CA ARG A 149 18.05 -45.61 -27.45
C ARG A 149 17.17 -46.82 -27.74
N ASP A 150 17.33 -47.91 -26.98
CA ASP A 150 16.47 -49.08 -27.10
C ASP A 150 15.03 -48.79 -26.69
N LEU A 151 14.80 -48.10 -25.59
CA LEU A 151 13.48 -47.68 -25.19
C LEU A 151 12.81 -46.72 -26.16
N ALA A 152 13.58 -45.75 -26.68
CA ALA A 152 13.10 -44.86 -27.71
C ALA A 152 12.65 -45.63 -28.98
N ARG A 153 13.44 -46.64 -29.41
CA ARG A 153 13.12 -47.49 -30.56
C ARG A 153 11.85 -48.34 -30.32
N GLN A 154 11.68 -48.89 -29.10
CA GLN A 154 10.49 -49.64 -28.74
C GLN A 154 9.25 -48.75 -28.82
N ALA A 155 9.32 -47.53 -28.24
CA ALA A 155 8.24 -46.56 -28.32
C ALA A 155 7.92 -46.14 -29.75
N GLN A 156 8.96 -45.90 -30.61
CA GLN A 156 8.79 -45.61 -32.03
C GLN A 156 8.16 -46.76 -32.83
N GLN A 157 8.32 -48.00 -32.36
CA GLN A 157 7.71 -49.20 -32.95
C GLN A 157 6.29 -49.46 -32.40
N GLY A 158 5.75 -48.58 -31.56
CA GLY A 158 4.37 -48.64 -31.08
C GLY A 158 4.20 -49.27 -29.68
N ALA A 159 5.29 -49.51 -28.96
CA ALA A 159 5.16 -49.87 -27.54
C ALA A 159 4.52 -48.74 -26.77
N ASP A 160 3.69 -49.06 -25.77
CA ASP A 160 3.04 -48.09 -24.91
C ASP A 160 4.09 -47.36 -24.05
N PHE A 161 4.24 -46.07 -24.29
CA PHE A 161 5.24 -45.25 -23.64
C PHE A 161 5.03 -45.20 -22.11
N ALA A 162 3.77 -45.14 -21.67
CA ALA A 162 3.46 -45.08 -20.24
C ALA A 162 3.81 -46.40 -19.52
N VAL A 163 3.71 -47.54 -20.20
CA VAL A 163 4.18 -48.84 -19.67
C VAL A 163 5.70 -48.84 -19.57
N LEU A 164 6.41 -48.44 -20.63
CA LEU A 164 7.88 -48.35 -20.62
C LEU A 164 8.37 -47.39 -19.52
N ALA A 165 7.67 -46.27 -19.31
CA ALA A 165 8.02 -45.32 -18.24
C ALA A 165 7.87 -45.94 -16.87
N ARG A 166 6.76 -46.61 -16.56
CA ARG A 166 6.56 -47.28 -15.28
C ARG A 166 7.58 -48.38 -14.99
N GLU A 167 8.02 -49.08 -16.02
CA GLU A 167 8.97 -50.20 -15.88
C GLU A 167 10.42 -49.75 -15.83
N HIS A 168 10.78 -48.67 -16.52
CA HIS A 168 12.17 -48.32 -16.75
C HIS A 168 12.61 -46.95 -16.34
N SER A 169 11.68 -46.02 -16.04
CA SER A 169 12.01 -44.67 -15.60
C SER A 169 12.55 -44.68 -14.18
N GLU A 170 13.62 -43.94 -13.98
CA GLU A 170 14.26 -43.71 -12.68
C GLU A 170 13.82 -42.35 -12.09
N ASP A 171 12.93 -41.60 -12.78
CA ASP A 171 12.31 -40.38 -12.25
C ASP A 171 11.14 -40.70 -11.32
N PRO A 172 11.28 -40.46 -9.99
CA PRO A 172 10.22 -40.76 -9.05
C PRO A 172 9.00 -39.81 -9.19
N GLY A 173 9.19 -38.69 -9.85
CA GLY A 173 8.13 -37.66 -10.00
C GLY A 173 7.09 -38.04 -11.05
N SER A 174 7.51 -38.64 -12.16
CA SER A 174 6.62 -38.95 -13.30
C SER A 174 6.48 -40.45 -13.58
N ARG A 175 7.35 -41.32 -13.10
CA ARG A 175 7.35 -42.76 -13.42
C ARG A 175 5.98 -43.40 -13.24
N ASP A 176 5.36 -43.23 -12.06
CA ASP A 176 4.09 -43.88 -11.70
C ASP A 176 2.92 -43.28 -12.50
N ALA A 177 3.07 -42.04 -12.99
CA ALA A 177 2.16 -41.39 -13.92
C ALA A 177 2.40 -41.77 -15.39
N GLY A 178 3.31 -42.75 -15.67
CA GLY A 178 3.64 -43.14 -17.01
C GLY A 178 4.57 -42.19 -17.75
N GLY A 179 5.39 -41.48 -16.98
CA GLY A 179 6.35 -40.48 -17.46
C GLY A 179 5.73 -39.13 -17.82
N ASP A 180 4.50 -38.89 -17.48
CA ASP A 180 3.80 -37.63 -17.82
C ASP A 180 4.39 -36.44 -17.06
N LEU A 181 4.84 -35.42 -17.82
CA LEU A 181 5.36 -34.14 -17.32
C LEU A 181 4.35 -33.01 -17.47
N ASP A 182 3.16 -33.31 -18.03
CA ASP A 182 2.17 -32.30 -18.39
C ASP A 182 2.74 -31.28 -19.40
N TRP A 183 2.26 -30.04 -19.38
CA TRP A 183 2.69 -28.97 -20.26
C TRP A 183 4.02 -28.38 -19.81
N VAL A 184 5.04 -28.50 -20.64
CA VAL A 184 6.39 -27.97 -20.41
C VAL A 184 6.61 -26.73 -21.27
N GLU A 185 7.08 -25.66 -20.63
CA GLU A 185 7.51 -24.42 -21.28
C GLU A 185 9.04 -24.40 -21.44
N PRO A 186 9.59 -23.68 -22.43
CA PRO A 186 11.04 -23.50 -22.56
C PRO A 186 11.66 -22.93 -21.28
N GLY A 187 12.77 -23.51 -20.85
CA GLY A 187 13.49 -23.13 -19.61
C GLY A 187 13.10 -23.94 -18.38
N MET A 188 12.02 -24.74 -18.43
CA MET A 188 11.59 -25.53 -17.25
C MET A 188 12.48 -26.74 -16.98
N MET A 189 12.93 -27.42 -18.04
CA MET A 189 13.66 -28.70 -17.92
C MET A 189 15.15 -28.59 -18.27
N GLY A 190 15.61 -27.38 -18.62
CA GLY A 190 17.00 -27.08 -18.96
C GLY A 190 17.33 -27.20 -20.46
N ASP A 191 18.40 -26.51 -20.86
CA ASP A 191 18.74 -26.25 -22.28
C ASP A 191 18.83 -27.51 -23.16
N ALA A 192 19.40 -28.58 -22.63
CA ALA A 192 19.58 -29.81 -23.41
C ALA A 192 18.25 -30.54 -23.67
N PHE A 193 17.34 -30.51 -22.72
CA PHE A 193 15.99 -31.05 -22.84
C PHE A 193 15.16 -30.22 -23.83
N ASP A 194 15.21 -28.91 -23.69
CA ASP A 194 14.52 -27.96 -24.57
C ASP A 194 15.02 -28.03 -26.00
N ALA A 195 16.35 -28.16 -26.22
CA ALA A 195 16.94 -28.30 -27.52
C ALA A 195 16.49 -29.60 -28.23
N ALA A 196 16.31 -30.69 -27.49
CA ALA A 196 15.77 -31.91 -28.04
C ALA A 196 14.30 -31.78 -28.43
N LEU A 197 13.47 -31.20 -27.54
CA LEU A 197 12.04 -30.96 -27.80
C LEU A 197 11.82 -29.99 -28.98
N ALA A 198 12.71 -29.02 -29.18
CA ALA A 198 12.60 -28.06 -30.27
C ALA A 198 12.73 -28.71 -31.67
N GLN A 199 13.34 -29.90 -31.76
CA GLN A 199 13.49 -30.65 -32.99
C GLN A 199 12.36 -31.64 -33.24
N MET A 200 11.43 -31.82 -32.29
CA MET A 200 10.39 -32.82 -32.34
C MET A 200 9.06 -32.24 -32.83
N GLN A 201 8.27 -33.11 -33.46
CA GLN A 201 6.87 -32.85 -33.80
C GLN A 201 5.94 -33.71 -32.95
N PRO A 202 4.67 -33.33 -32.78
CA PRO A 202 3.69 -34.15 -32.07
C PRO A 202 3.65 -35.60 -32.63
N GLY A 203 3.82 -36.56 -31.72
CA GLY A 203 3.97 -37.99 -32.02
C GLY A 203 5.40 -38.48 -32.06
N ASP A 204 6.38 -37.60 -32.12
CA ASP A 204 7.80 -38.01 -32.17
C ASP A 204 8.28 -38.56 -30.82
N VAL A 205 9.21 -39.50 -30.89
CA VAL A 205 9.97 -40.00 -29.74
C VAL A 205 11.46 -39.78 -30.03
N GLY A 206 12.13 -39.13 -29.07
CA GLY A 206 13.55 -38.79 -29.18
C GLY A 206 14.32 -39.08 -27.90
N THR A 207 15.61 -38.73 -27.87
CA THR A 207 16.44 -38.84 -26.68
C THR A 207 17.15 -37.51 -26.39
N ALA A 208 17.30 -37.16 -25.11
CA ALA A 208 18.10 -36.03 -24.68
C ALA A 208 19.08 -36.48 -23.59
N ARG A 209 20.23 -35.80 -23.51
CA ARG A 209 21.19 -36.00 -22.45
C ARG A 209 21.25 -34.74 -21.60
N THR A 210 20.96 -34.88 -20.31
CA THR A 210 21.09 -33.80 -19.30
C THR A 210 22.16 -34.15 -18.27
N GLU A 211 22.30 -33.32 -17.30
CA GLU A 211 23.18 -33.58 -16.12
C GLU A 211 22.69 -34.78 -15.28
N TYR A 212 21.38 -35.09 -15.30
CA TYR A 212 20.77 -36.20 -14.55
C TYR A 212 20.97 -37.55 -15.25
N GLY A 213 21.19 -37.55 -16.55
CA GLY A 213 21.32 -38.78 -17.33
C GLY A 213 20.75 -38.68 -18.75
N TRP A 214 20.26 -39.82 -19.24
CA TRP A 214 19.58 -39.90 -20.50
C TRP A 214 18.06 -39.88 -20.33
N HIS A 215 17.41 -39.06 -21.15
CA HIS A 215 15.93 -38.99 -21.21
C HIS A 215 15.45 -39.55 -22.53
N VAL A 216 14.44 -40.41 -22.49
CA VAL A 216 13.61 -40.70 -23.65
C VAL A 216 12.42 -39.76 -23.58
N LEU A 217 12.15 -39.03 -24.64
CA LEU A 217 11.12 -38.00 -24.72
C LEU A 217 10.05 -38.42 -25.73
N GLN A 218 8.79 -38.21 -25.36
CA GLN A 218 7.66 -38.28 -26.28
C GLN A 218 6.96 -36.93 -26.31
N LEU A 219 6.95 -36.26 -27.46
CA LEU A 219 6.13 -35.06 -27.64
C LEU A 219 4.72 -35.48 -28.04
N ARG A 220 3.76 -35.28 -27.16
CA ARG A 220 2.36 -35.64 -27.43
C ARG A 220 1.60 -34.56 -28.16
N GLU A 221 1.79 -33.31 -27.76
CA GLU A 221 1.12 -32.15 -28.32
C GLU A 221 2.02 -30.91 -28.26
N LEU A 222 1.85 -30.01 -29.21
CA LEU A 222 2.50 -28.70 -29.26
C LEU A 222 1.43 -27.64 -29.37
N GLN A 223 1.38 -26.79 -28.35
CA GLN A 223 0.64 -25.53 -28.37
C GLN A 223 1.61 -24.43 -28.77
N ALA A 224 1.48 -23.94 -29.99
CA ALA A 224 2.33 -22.85 -30.48
C ALA A 224 2.08 -21.60 -29.64
N GLY A 225 3.14 -20.94 -29.25
CA GLY A 225 3.10 -19.64 -28.60
C GLY A 225 2.48 -18.58 -29.50
N THR A 226 2.03 -17.53 -28.89
CA THR A 226 1.42 -16.41 -29.59
C THR A 226 2.24 -15.14 -29.39
N GLN A 227 2.29 -14.30 -30.40
CA GLN A 227 2.87 -12.97 -30.33
C GLN A 227 1.75 -11.97 -30.58
N THR A 228 1.42 -11.16 -29.58
CA THR A 228 0.47 -10.07 -29.77
C THR A 228 1.07 -9.06 -30.76
N PRO A 229 0.43 -8.76 -31.88
CA PRO A 229 0.96 -7.83 -32.87
C PRO A 229 1.12 -6.41 -32.30
N PHE A 230 2.10 -5.66 -32.82
CA PHE A 230 2.31 -4.26 -32.46
C PHE A 230 1.03 -3.42 -32.59
N GLU A 231 0.25 -3.65 -33.64
CA GLU A 231 -0.96 -2.87 -33.91
C GLU A 231 -2.02 -3.01 -32.79
N ASP A 232 -2.07 -4.17 -32.16
CA ASP A 232 -3.04 -4.44 -31.06
C ASP A 232 -2.65 -3.77 -29.76
N VAL A 233 -1.38 -3.47 -29.54
CA VAL A 233 -0.84 -2.85 -28.33
C VAL A 233 -0.40 -1.40 -28.52
N ARG A 234 -0.51 -0.88 -29.76
CA ARG A 234 -0.02 0.44 -30.15
C ARG A 234 -0.57 1.55 -29.25
N GLU A 235 -1.88 1.59 -29.03
CA GLU A 235 -2.52 2.62 -28.19
C GLU A 235 -2.10 2.52 -26.72
N GLN A 236 -1.84 1.30 -26.25
CA GLN A 236 -1.34 1.09 -24.89
C GLN A 236 0.08 1.64 -24.76
N LEU A 237 0.96 1.32 -25.72
CA LEU A 237 2.34 1.80 -25.76
C LEU A 237 2.41 3.33 -25.88
N GLU A 238 1.52 3.94 -26.65
CA GLU A 238 1.44 5.39 -26.81
C GLU A 238 1.09 6.06 -25.47
N ARG A 239 0.13 5.51 -24.73
CA ARG A 239 -0.18 6.01 -23.38
C ARG A 239 0.98 5.81 -22.41
N GLU A 240 1.56 4.61 -22.34
CA GLU A 240 2.66 4.28 -21.40
C GLU A 240 3.88 5.19 -21.65
N LEU A 241 4.26 5.38 -22.90
CA LEU A 241 5.40 6.25 -23.25
C LEU A 241 5.09 7.73 -23.06
N GLY A 242 3.86 8.16 -23.36
CA GLY A 242 3.39 9.53 -23.14
C GLY A 242 3.38 9.89 -21.65
N GLU A 243 2.81 9.01 -20.82
CA GLU A 243 2.83 9.18 -19.35
C GLU A 243 4.27 9.25 -18.81
N GLY A 244 5.15 8.36 -19.25
CA GLY A 244 6.55 8.38 -18.85
C GLY A 244 7.34 9.59 -19.37
N ALA A 245 6.97 10.15 -20.52
CA ALA A 245 7.57 11.39 -21.03
C ALA A 245 7.11 12.60 -20.21
N ARG A 246 5.82 12.67 -19.87
CA ARG A 246 5.25 13.75 -19.05
C ARG A 246 5.82 13.74 -17.64
N GLU A 247 5.95 12.58 -17.01
CA GLU A 247 6.56 12.43 -15.68
C GLU A 247 8.03 12.94 -15.69
N ARG A 248 8.81 12.61 -16.73
CA ARG A 248 10.18 13.12 -16.90
C ARG A 248 10.19 14.63 -17.07
N ALA A 249 9.33 15.17 -17.93
CA ALA A 249 9.24 16.61 -18.18
C ALA A 249 8.84 17.37 -16.91
N PHE A 250 7.91 16.82 -16.12
CA PHE A 250 7.53 17.39 -14.82
C PHE A 250 8.70 17.35 -13.83
N SER A 251 9.39 16.23 -13.71
CA SER A 251 10.58 16.11 -12.85
C SER A 251 11.68 17.10 -13.23
N GLU A 252 11.92 17.30 -14.53
CA GLU A 252 12.87 18.30 -15.02
C GLU A 252 12.44 19.72 -14.70
N LEU A 253 11.15 20.03 -14.84
CA LEU A 253 10.59 21.33 -14.44
C LEU A 253 10.81 21.57 -12.94
N VAL A 254 10.44 20.61 -12.09
CA VAL A 254 10.63 20.70 -10.63
C VAL A 254 12.10 20.93 -10.30
N ASN A 255 13.02 20.17 -10.91
CA ASN A 255 14.45 20.30 -10.65
C ASN A 255 14.98 21.71 -11.04
N ARG A 256 14.58 22.25 -12.18
CA ARG A 256 14.96 23.62 -12.59
C ARG A 256 14.45 24.68 -11.60
N VAL A 257 13.21 24.54 -11.15
CA VAL A 257 12.59 25.46 -10.18
C VAL A 257 13.28 25.37 -8.83
N VAL A 258 13.61 24.18 -8.36
CA VAL A 258 14.35 23.94 -7.13
C VAL A 258 15.74 24.58 -7.19
N ASP A 259 16.49 24.37 -8.26
CA ASP A 259 17.79 24.99 -8.45
C ASP A 259 17.71 26.51 -8.40
N ARG A 260 16.64 27.08 -8.93
CA ARG A 260 16.42 28.52 -8.91
C ARG A 260 16.06 29.02 -7.52
N ALA A 261 15.25 28.27 -6.77
CA ALA A 261 14.90 28.57 -5.39
C ALA A 261 16.11 28.51 -4.46
N TYR A 262 16.98 27.53 -4.59
CA TYR A 262 18.21 27.45 -3.78
C TYR A 262 19.18 28.60 -4.01
N ARG A 263 19.22 29.17 -5.20
CA ARG A 263 20.02 30.38 -5.48
C ARG A 263 19.38 31.65 -4.90
N ASN A 264 18.11 31.62 -4.57
CA ASN A 264 17.34 32.75 -4.05
C ASN A 264 16.43 32.31 -2.90
N PRO A 265 16.98 31.85 -1.76
CA PRO A 265 16.22 31.17 -0.74
C PRO A 265 15.18 32.05 -0.01
N THR A 266 15.25 33.35 -0.18
CA THR A 266 14.33 34.30 0.47
C THR A 266 13.24 34.85 -0.47
N SER A 267 13.11 34.30 -1.69
CA SER A 267 12.12 34.76 -2.67
C SER A 267 11.67 33.63 -3.60
N LEU A 268 10.38 33.47 -3.75
CA LEU A 268 9.78 32.57 -4.75
C LEU A 268 9.72 33.16 -6.15
N ALA A 269 9.88 34.47 -6.32
CA ALA A 269 9.69 35.12 -7.61
C ALA A 269 10.60 34.56 -8.73
N PRO A 270 11.92 34.34 -8.51
CA PRO A 270 12.77 33.77 -9.56
C PRO A 270 12.43 32.33 -9.91
N ALA A 271 11.93 31.53 -8.94
CA ALA A 271 11.50 30.17 -9.15
C ALA A 271 10.16 30.12 -9.90
N ALA A 272 9.24 31.03 -9.58
CA ALA A 272 7.99 31.20 -10.29
C ALA A 272 8.20 31.61 -11.75
N GLU A 273 9.11 32.57 -12.01
CA GLU A 273 9.47 33.02 -13.37
C GLU A 273 10.02 31.86 -14.21
N GLU A 274 10.88 31.01 -13.64
CA GLU A 274 11.43 29.81 -14.29
C GLU A 274 10.37 28.84 -14.76
N ALA A 275 9.29 28.70 -13.97
CA ALA A 275 8.15 27.84 -14.26
C ALA A 275 7.06 28.53 -15.10
N GLY A 276 7.20 29.81 -15.42
CA GLY A 276 6.14 30.60 -16.06
C GLY A 276 4.91 30.83 -15.17
N LEU A 277 5.10 30.77 -13.84
CA LEU A 277 4.03 30.87 -12.84
C LEU A 277 4.05 32.23 -12.13
N GLN A 278 2.96 32.53 -11.44
CA GLN A 278 2.88 33.67 -10.54
C GLN A 278 2.90 33.22 -9.08
N VAL A 279 3.62 33.98 -8.25
CA VAL A 279 3.60 33.79 -6.81
C VAL A 279 2.21 34.17 -6.29
N GLN A 280 1.60 33.26 -5.57
CA GLN A 280 0.31 33.46 -4.88
C GLN A 280 0.57 33.75 -3.41
N LYS A 281 -0.38 34.43 -2.76
CA LYS A 281 -0.33 34.75 -1.33
C LYS A 281 -1.62 34.27 -0.66
N ALA A 282 -1.47 33.65 0.52
CA ALA A 282 -2.61 33.21 1.33
C ALA A 282 -2.32 33.40 2.82
N GLY A 283 -3.36 33.73 3.56
CA GLY A 283 -3.26 33.91 5.00
C GLY A 283 -3.77 35.28 5.49
N PRO A 284 -3.70 35.53 6.80
CA PRO A 284 -3.27 34.56 7.82
C PRO A 284 -4.29 33.43 8.02
N PHE A 285 -3.80 32.20 8.22
CA PHE A 285 -4.64 31.03 8.52
C PHE A 285 -4.04 30.21 9.67
N PRO A 286 -4.89 29.55 10.50
CA PRO A 286 -4.42 28.65 11.53
C PRO A 286 -4.06 27.28 10.94
N ARG A 287 -3.42 26.45 11.74
CA ARG A 287 -3.15 25.04 11.40
C ARG A 287 -4.45 24.32 11.10
N GLY A 288 -4.54 23.70 9.92
CA GLY A 288 -5.75 23.04 9.41
C GLY A 288 -6.79 23.98 8.78
N GLY A 289 -6.57 25.30 8.74
CA GLY A 289 -7.51 26.29 8.20
C GLY A 289 -7.14 26.89 6.86
N ALA A 290 -6.13 26.33 6.14
CA ALA A 290 -5.72 26.86 4.86
C ALA A 290 -6.67 26.46 3.70
N PRO A 291 -6.84 27.31 2.67
CA PRO A 291 -7.69 27.00 1.52
C PRO A 291 -6.95 26.18 0.45
N GLY A 292 -7.74 25.48 -0.38
CA GLY A 292 -7.24 24.84 -1.61
C GLY A 292 -6.09 23.85 -1.39
N VAL A 293 -5.09 23.89 -2.24
CA VAL A 293 -3.90 23.01 -2.16
C VAL A 293 -3.12 23.16 -0.86
N LEU A 294 -3.18 24.33 -0.23
CA LEU A 294 -2.55 24.57 1.06
C LEU A 294 -3.21 23.78 2.21
N ALA A 295 -4.42 23.26 2.03
CA ALA A 295 -5.07 22.37 3.00
C ALA A 295 -4.43 20.96 3.02
N HIS A 296 -3.60 20.61 2.03
CA HIS A 296 -2.95 19.31 1.98
C HIS A 296 -2.09 19.08 3.24
N PRO A 297 -2.21 17.90 3.92
CA PRO A 297 -1.54 17.68 5.22
C PRO A 297 -0.02 17.87 5.20
N ALA A 298 0.65 17.52 4.09
CA ALA A 298 2.09 17.70 3.94
C ALA A 298 2.46 19.19 3.84
N VAL A 299 1.66 19.97 3.09
CA VAL A 299 1.85 21.42 2.95
C VAL A 299 1.62 22.13 4.28
N GLN A 300 0.59 21.72 5.04
CA GLN A 300 0.33 22.23 6.38
C GLN A 300 1.50 21.95 7.34
N ARG A 301 2.03 20.71 7.32
CA ARG A 301 3.20 20.39 8.15
C ARG A 301 4.42 21.23 7.78
N MET A 302 4.62 21.45 6.49
CA MET A 302 5.73 22.30 6.00
C MET A 302 5.55 23.74 6.45
N ALA A 303 4.40 24.37 6.20
CA ALA A 303 4.12 25.77 6.50
C ALA A 303 4.28 26.12 8.00
N PHE A 304 3.98 25.18 8.88
CA PHE A 304 4.09 25.33 10.33
C PHE A 304 5.32 24.63 10.92
N SER A 305 6.30 24.26 10.08
CA SER A 305 7.54 23.69 10.60
C SER A 305 8.42 24.79 11.21
N PRO A 306 9.22 24.47 12.26
CA PRO A 306 10.13 25.45 12.87
C PRO A 306 11.03 26.13 11.85
N ALA A 307 11.60 25.38 10.93
CA ALA A 307 12.47 25.93 9.89
C ALA A 307 11.77 26.98 9.01
N MET A 308 10.51 26.74 8.62
CA MET A 308 9.77 27.69 7.77
C MET A 308 9.36 28.95 8.52
N VAL A 309 8.95 28.83 9.78
CA VAL A 309 8.49 29.99 10.55
C VAL A 309 9.64 30.83 11.10
N GLU A 310 10.82 30.25 11.32
CA GLU A 310 11.99 30.95 11.85
C GLU A 310 12.87 31.54 10.73
N ASP A 311 13.14 30.77 9.67
CA ASP A 311 14.10 31.15 8.65
C ASP A 311 13.48 31.98 7.51
N GLY A 312 12.18 31.84 7.25
CA GLY A 312 11.46 32.53 6.18
C GLY A 312 12.01 32.21 4.78
N THR A 313 12.68 31.06 4.64
CA THR A 313 13.23 30.57 3.37
C THR A 313 12.18 29.85 2.54
N VAL A 314 12.48 29.61 1.27
CA VAL A 314 11.65 28.82 0.37
C VAL A 314 11.78 27.34 0.74
N SER A 315 10.66 26.63 0.80
CA SER A 315 10.61 25.19 1.11
C SER A 315 11.13 24.35 -0.06
N ASP A 316 11.50 23.11 0.24
CA ASP A 316 11.55 22.06 -0.76
C ASP A 316 10.16 21.83 -1.38
N PRO A 317 10.08 21.23 -2.59
CA PRO A 317 8.81 20.85 -3.19
C PRO A 317 8.05 19.85 -2.30
N VAL A 318 6.80 20.16 -2.03
CA VAL A 318 5.90 19.29 -1.29
C VAL A 318 4.93 18.64 -2.28
N GLU A 319 5.05 17.35 -2.49
CA GLU A 319 4.14 16.60 -3.36
C GLU A 319 2.71 16.63 -2.81
N THR A 320 1.76 16.98 -3.67
CA THR A 320 0.32 17.04 -3.37
C THR A 320 -0.48 16.14 -4.30
N GLY A 321 0.14 15.60 -5.33
CA GLY A 321 -0.41 14.67 -6.31
C GLY A 321 0.67 14.08 -7.21
N PRO A 322 0.34 13.14 -8.11
CA PRO A 322 1.31 12.46 -8.98
C PRO A 322 2.18 13.40 -9.83
N GLU A 323 1.58 14.48 -10.31
CA GLU A 323 2.26 15.50 -11.13
C GLU A 323 1.99 16.90 -10.56
N GLN A 324 1.91 17.01 -9.23
CA GLN A 324 1.65 18.27 -8.57
C GLN A 324 2.51 18.43 -7.33
N SER A 325 3.18 19.56 -7.22
CA SER A 325 3.99 19.94 -6.07
C SER A 325 3.76 21.41 -5.69
N VAL A 326 3.89 21.69 -4.40
CA VAL A 326 3.80 23.06 -3.88
C VAL A 326 5.14 23.44 -3.28
N MET A 327 5.64 24.61 -3.62
CA MET A 327 6.71 25.27 -2.90
C MET A 327 6.16 26.52 -2.23
N LEU A 328 6.55 26.74 -0.99
CA LEU A 328 6.04 27.85 -0.20
C LEU A 328 7.14 28.55 0.60
N ARG A 329 6.81 29.73 1.09
CA ARG A 329 7.62 30.51 2.03
C ARG A 329 6.70 31.18 3.03
N VAL A 330 7.00 31.11 4.30
CA VAL A 330 6.28 31.84 5.33
C VAL A 330 6.77 33.30 5.30
N THR A 331 5.83 34.24 5.14
CA THR A 331 6.11 35.68 5.14
C THR A 331 5.76 36.36 6.45
N GLU A 332 4.78 35.82 7.16
CA GLU A 332 4.38 36.30 8.48
C GLU A 332 4.02 35.10 9.37
N HIS A 333 4.47 35.13 10.60
CA HIS A 333 4.17 34.14 11.62
C HIS A 333 3.69 34.82 12.91
N SER A 334 2.55 34.39 13.40
CA SER A 334 2.04 34.78 14.70
C SER A 334 1.95 33.55 15.59
N PRO A 335 2.81 33.41 16.60
CA PRO A 335 2.79 32.25 17.48
C PRO A 335 1.51 32.19 18.29
N GLU A 336 1.18 31.02 18.76
CA GLU A 336 0.08 30.79 19.69
C GLU A 336 0.32 31.64 20.97
N ARG A 337 -0.69 32.39 21.39
CA ARG A 337 -0.59 33.28 22.57
C ARG A 337 -1.88 33.28 23.36
N ALA A 338 -1.75 33.51 24.67
CA ALA A 338 -2.92 33.77 25.50
C ALA A 338 -3.64 35.07 25.06
N MET A 339 -4.94 35.00 24.91
CA MET A 339 -5.75 36.18 24.62
C MET A 339 -6.01 36.93 25.96
N PRO A 340 -5.87 38.24 26.00
CA PRO A 340 -6.17 38.98 27.23
C PRO A 340 -7.64 38.80 27.62
N VAL A 341 -7.92 38.82 28.92
CA VAL A 341 -9.28 38.59 29.47
C VAL A 341 -10.32 39.52 28.86
N ASP A 342 -9.96 40.75 28.56
CA ASP A 342 -10.86 41.75 27.94
C ASP A 342 -11.30 41.31 26.53
N ALA A 343 -10.42 40.65 25.77
CA ALA A 343 -10.75 40.19 24.40
C ALA A 343 -11.66 38.95 24.42
N VAL A 344 -11.72 38.18 25.49
CA VAL A 344 -12.51 36.94 25.65
C VAL A 344 -13.57 37.05 26.71
N ARG A 345 -13.81 38.26 27.24
CA ARG A 345 -14.71 38.52 28.37
C ARG A 345 -16.09 37.86 28.19
N ASP A 346 -16.69 38.06 27.04
CA ASP A 346 -18.04 37.51 26.78
C ASP A 346 -18.03 35.98 26.72
N GLN A 347 -16.95 35.39 26.20
CA GLN A 347 -16.77 33.94 26.17
C GLN A 347 -16.62 33.39 27.61
N VAL A 348 -15.84 34.05 28.44
CA VAL A 348 -15.67 33.68 29.84
C VAL A 348 -17.00 33.79 30.60
N ILE A 349 -17.78 34.87 30.42
CA ILE A 349 -19.09 35.03 31.04
C ILE A 349 -20.03 33.87 30.60
N ALA A 350 -20.05 33.54 29.32
CA ALA A 350 -20.86 32.42 28.80
C ALA A 350 -20.44 31.09 29.45
N ALA A 351 -19.13 30.84 29.56
CA ALA A 351 -18.58 29.63 30.17
C ALA A 351 -18.92 29.53 31.67
N VAL A 352 -18.79 30.60 32.42
CA VAL A 352 -19.15 30.65 33.86
C VAL A 352 -20.64 30.35 34.03
N ARG A 353 -21.51 30.98 33.23
CA ARG A 353 -22.97 30.73 33.28
C ARG A 353 -23.28 29.27 32.91
N ALA A 354 -22.63 28.71 31.88
CA ALA A 354 -22.81 27.31 31.49
C ALA A 354 -22.38 26.35 32.62
N ASP A 355 -21.27 26.63 33.30
CA ASP A 355 -20.81 25.82 34.43
C ASP A 355 -21.77 25.89 35.64
N ARG A 356 -22.27 27.09 35.98
CA ARG A 356 -23.29 27.26 37.02
C ARG A 356 -24.56 26.49 36.66
N ALA A 357 -25.06 26.64 35.46
CA ALA A 357 -26.23 25.93 34.96
C ALA A 357 -26.05 24.41 35.01
N ARG A 358 -24.87 23.92 34.61
CA ARG A 358 -24.53 22.48 34.70
C ARG A 358 -24.52 22.01 36.17
N LYS A 359 -23.90 22.75 37.06
CA LYS A 359 -23.86 22.43 38.50
C LYS A 359 -25.26 22.42 39.12
N ALA A 360 -26.10 23.42 38.79
CA ALA A 360 -27.49 23.46 39.25
C ALA A 360 -28.30 22.25 38.68
N GLY A 361 -28.11 21.90 37.42
CA GLY A 361 -28.73 20.70 36.82
C GLY A 361 -28.35 19.41 37.54
N ILE A 362 -27.05 19.24 37.84
CA ILE A 362 -26.55 18.08 38.62
C ILE A 362 -27.18 18.05 40.01
N ALA A 363 -27.16 19.15 40.71
CA ALA A 363 -27.76 19.22 42.06
C ALA A 363 -29.27 18.89 42.03
N THR A 364 -29.99 19.33 41.01
CA THR A 364 -31.41 18.97 40.80
C THR A 364 -31.55 17.45 40.54
N ALA A 365 -30.72 16.88 39.70
CA ALA A 365 -30.73 15.46 39.42
C ALA A 365 -30.44 14.61 40.67
N ASP A 366 -29.42 15.01 41.45
CA ASP A 366 -29.06 14.33 42.69
C ASP A 366 -30.22 14.39 43.72
N ALA A 367 -30.88 15.55 43.85
CA ALA A 367 -32.04 15.67 44.68
C ALA A 367 -33.23 14.80 44.23
N MET A 368 -33.45 14.66 42.93
CA MET A 368 -34.46 13.74 42.37
C MET A 368 -34.13 12.29 42.65
N VAL A 369 -32.86 11.88 42.44
CA VAL A 369 -32.39 10.55 42.76
C VAL A 369 -32.57 10.20 44.23
N ALA A 370 -32.25 11.15 45.15
CA ALA A 370 -32.46 10.94 46.56
C ALA A 370 -33.95 10.74 46.90
N ARG A 371 -34.86 11.51 46.31
CA ARG A 371 -36.30 11.34 46.50
C ARG A 371 -36.84 10.02 45.96
N VAL A 372 -36.31 9.55 44.85
CA VAL A 372 -36.65 8.22 44.34
C VAL A 372 -36.14 7.10 45.25
N ALA A 373 -34.95 7.25 45.81
CA ALA A 373 -34.41 6.31 46.81
C ALA A 373 -35.24 6.27 48.11
N GLU A 374 -35.91 7.36 48.47
CA GLU A 374 -36.87 7.46 49.60
C GLU A 374 -38.25 6.93 49.27
N GLY A 375 -38.48 6.40 48.04
CA GLY A 375 -39.71 5.74 47.63
C GLY A 375 -40.64 6.57 46.75
N ALA A 376 -40.25 7.76 46.33
CA ALA A 376 -41.02 8.52 45.34
C ALA A 376 -40.93 7.84 43.93
N THR A 377 -42.00 7.92 43.13
CA THR A 377 -41.96 7.46 41.75
C THR A 377 -41.19 8.44 40.89
N LEU A 378 -40.52 7.96 39.83
CA LEU A 378 -39.81 8.81 38.88
C LEU A 378 -40.74 9.87 38.25
N ALA A 379 -41.98 9.52 37.95
CA ALA A 379 -42.98 10.44 37.42
C ALA A 379 -43.42 11.52 38.39
N ALA A 380 -43.28 11.29 39.73
CA ALA A 380 -43.62 12.28 40.74
C ALA A 380 -42.46 13.28 41.04
N VAL A 381 -41.25 12.95 40.62
CA VAL A 381 -40.08 13.79 40.83
C VAL A 381 -39.60 14.50 39.54
N ALA A 382 -40.02 13.97 38.36
CA ALA A 382 -39.82 14.59 37.07
C ALA A 382 -40.81 15.73 36.83
#